data_ed52c4a08e46addcdb6f6b87140fed56
#
_entry.id   ed52c4a08e46addcdb6f6b87140fed56
#
_cell.length_a   1.000
_cell.length_b   1.000
_cell.length_c   1.000
_cell.angle_alpha   90.00
_cell.angle_beta   90.00
_cell.angle_gamma   90.00
#
_symmetry.space_group_name_H-M   'P 1'
#
loop_
_entity.id
_entity.type
_entity.pdbx_description
1 polymer ?
#
loop_
_entity_poly.entity_id
_entity_poly.type
_entity_poly.pdbx_seq_one_letter_code
_entity_poly.pdbx_strand_id
1 'polypeptide(L)'
;MKKFRKKIQTVFFFCEYTVFREIYRLEARRVLRSGNAEYMLLLTIKINERELQEDPVRIQYYRKIAGTKLQKVLTRYLRMGDVAARYSDEQYIVMLPYCDYESSQKVIKRILSNFKKDMDSDKVTLKAETREVSVNYELPQESRGGVI
;
A
#
# COMPACT_ATOMS: atom_id res chain seq x y z
N MET A 1 18.71 -3.07 25.53
CA MET A 1 19.44 -2.32 24.52
C MET A 1 19.38 -2.98 23.16
N LYS A 2 19.85 -4.22 23.04
CA LYS A 2 19.82 -4.95 21.77
C LYS A 2 18.40 -5.19 21.26
N LYS A 3 17.45 -5.49 22.16
CA LYS A 3 16.03 -5.69 21.80
C LYS A 3 15.40 -4.46 21.22
N PHE A 4 15.74 -3.29 21.75
CA PHE A 4 15.23 -2.01 21.28
C PHE A 4 15.67 -1.71 19.85
N ARG A 5 16.96 -1.94 19.56
CA ARG A 5 17.50 -1.75 18.21
C ARG A 5 16.81 -2.64 17.18
N LYS A 6 16.57 -3.91 17.52
CA LYS A 6 15.94 -4.86 16.61
C LYS A 6 14.53 -4.40 16.23
N LYS A 7 13.75 -3.87 17.18
CA LYS A 7 12.40 -3.38 16.91
C LYS A 7 12.40 -2.23 15.92
N ILE A 8 13.33 -1.29 16.04
CA ILE A 8 13.42 -0.14 15.16
C ILE A 8 13.80 -0.55 13.74
N GLN A 9 14.66 -1.56 13.60
CA GLN A 9 15.21 -1.97 12.31
C GLN A 9 14.26 -2.80 11.46
N THR A 10 13.14 -3.30 12.01
CA THR A 10 12.24 -4.22 11.29
C THR A 10 10.99 -3.54 10.76
N VAL A 11 10.83 -2.24 11.00
CA VAL A 11 9.59 -1.53 10.64
C VAL A 11 9.81 -0.71 9.36
N PHE A 12 8.89 -0.87 8.40
CA PHE A 12 8.84 0.00 7.24
C PHE A 12 8.32 1.38 7.66
N PHE A 13 8.48 2.37 6.80
CA PHE A 13 8.03 3.73 7.07
C PHE A 13 6.60 3.93 6.61
N PHE A 14 5.68 4.07 7.57
CA PHE A 14 4.29 4.42 7.30
C PHE A 14 4.11 5.90 7.57
N CYS A 15 3.74 6.66 6.54
CA CYS A 15 3.67 8.12 6.64
C CYS A 15 2.35 8.63 6.08
N GLU A 16 2.11 9.92 6.30
CA GLU A 16 0.98 10.59 5.66
C GLU A 16 1.21 10.70 4.16
N TYR A 17 0.14 10.76 3.41
CA TYR A 17 0.20 10.79 1.96
C TYR A 17 1.00 11.99 1.42
N THR A 18 0.90 13.14 2.05
CA THR A 18 1.66 14.33 1.64
C THR A 18 3.17 14.09 1.73
N VAL A 19 3.61 13.37 2.77
CA VAL A 19 5.02 12.98 2.93
C VAL A 19 5.39 11.95 1.89
N PHE A 20 4.55 10.96 1.66
CA PHE A 20 4.78 9.93 0.63
C PHE A 20 4.99 10.59 -0.73
N ARG A 21 4.17 11.57 -1.07
CA ARG A 21 4.24 12.27 -2.34
C ARG A 21 5.60 12.96 -2.54
N GLU A 22 6.14 13.56 -1.49
CA GLU A 22 7.46 14.18 -1.56
C GLU A 22 8.57 13.14 -1.71
N ILE A 23 8.47 12.02 -0.99
CA ILE A 23 9.41 10.91 -1.12
C ILE A 23 9.36 10.35 -2.54
N TYR A 24 8.16 10.21 -3.09
CA TYR A 24 7.99 9.75 -4.47
C TYR A 24 8.73 10.64 -5.47
N ARG A 25 8.61 11.96 -5.31
CA ARG A 25 9.29 12.92 -6.20
C ARG A 25 10.80 12.76 -6.17
N LEU A 26 11.36 12.55 -4.99
CA LEU A 26 12.79 12.33 -4.83
C LEU A 26 13.21 11.00 -5.48
N GLU A 27 12.44 9.95 -5.26
CA GLU A 27 12.73 8.64 -5.84
C GLU A 27 12.62 8.67 -7.35
N ALA A 28 11.63 9.36 -7.91
CA ALA A 28 11.46 9.47 -9.35
C ALA A 28 12.69 10.13 -10.00
N ARG A 29 13.24 11.15 -9.37
CA ARG A 29 14.45 11.80 -9.84
C ARG A 29 15.66 10.88 -9.76
N ARG A 30 15.75 10.10 -8.69
CA ARG A 30 16.83 9.14 -8.50
C ARG A 30 16.78 8.04 -9.57
N VAL A 31 15.60 7.54 -9.86
CA VAL A 31 15.36 6.56 -10.92
C VAL A 31 15.80 7.13 -12.26
N LEU A 32 15.42 8.36 -12.57
CA LEU A 32 15.81 9.01 -13.83
C LEU A 32 17.32 9.09 -13.94
N ARG A 33 18.02 9.42 -12.88
CA ARG A 33 19.48 9.56 -12.87
C ARG A 33 20.19 8.21 -13.00
N SER A 34 19.72 7.21 -12.25
CA SER A 34 20.38 5.90 -12.21
C SER A 34 20.04 5.02 -13.41
N GLY A 35 18.88 5.23 -14.02
CA GLY A 35 18.37 4.36 -15.07
C GLY A 35 17.81 3.03 -14.59
N ASN A 36 17.77 2.80 -13.27
CA ASN A 36 17.24 1.57 -12.68
C ASN A 36 15.77 1.75 -12.31
N ALA A 37 14.90 0.96 -12.91
CA ALA A 37 13.47 1.03 -12.64
C ALA A 37 13.14 0.64 -11.22
N GLU A 38 12.16 1.33 -10.64
CA GLU A 38 11.57 1.01 -9.35
C GLU A 38 10.06 1.00 -9.48
N TYR A 39 9.40 0.32 -8.56
CA TYR A 39 7.97 0.12 -8.65
C TYR A 39 7.26 0.50 -7.37
N MET A 40 6.02 0.94 -7.53
CA MET A 40 5.11 1.18 -6.43
C MET A 40 3.86 0.37 -6.62
N LEU A 41 3.16 0.10 -5.54
CA LEU A 41 1.94 -0.68 -5.52
C LEU A 41 0.78 0.21 -5.15
N LEU A 42 -0.33 0.07 -5.86
CA LEU A 42 -1.60 0.66 -5.50
C LEU A 42 -2.49 -0.46 -4.99
N LEU A 43 -2.90 -0.37 -3.73
CA LEU A 43 -3.74 -1.37 -3.09
C LEU A 43 -5.11 -0.77 -2.85
N THR A 44 -6.13 -1.40 -3.43
CA THR A 44 -7.51 -0.91 -3.30
C THR A 44 -8.35 -1.96 -2.60
N ILE A 45 -8.97 -1.57 -1.49
CA ILE A 45 -9.94 -2.40 -0.77
C ILE A 45 -11.27 -2.25 -1.48
N LYS A 46 -11.84 -3.36 -1.88
CA LYS A 46 -13.17 -3.40 -2.52
C LYS A 46 -14.17 -4.02 -1.57
N ILE A 47 -15.17 -3.24 -1.19
CA ILE A 47 -16.26 -3.73 -0.35
C ILE A 47 -17.39 -4.20 -1.27
N ASN A 48 -17.85 -5.43 -1.06
CA ASN A 48 -19.01 -5.93 -1.79
C ASN A 48 -20.29 -5.43 -1.12
N GLU A 49 -20.71 -4.23 -1.51
CA GLU A 49 -21.84 -3.55 -0.88
C GLU A 49 -23.13 -4.34 -1.03
N ARG A 50 -23.28 -5.06 -2.13
CA ARG A 50 -24.47 -5.89 -2.38
C ARG A 50 -24.58 -7.02 -1.34
N GLU A 51 -23.47 -7.67 -1.02
CA GLU A 51 -23.45 -8.73 0.00
C GLU A 51 -23.76 -8.19 1.40
N LEU A 52 -23.59 -6.89 1.60
CA LEU A 52 -23.89 -6.22 2.87
C LEU A 52 -25.24 -5.52 2.83
N GLN A 53 -26.08 -5.83 1.80
CA GLN A 53 -27.41 -5.26 1.62
C GLN A 53 -27.39 -3.73 1.57
N GLU A 54 -26.27 -3.16 1.10
CA GLU A 54 -26.05 -1.72 0.97
C GLU A 54 -26.26 -0.95 2.28
N ASP A 55 -26.10 -1.63 3.42
CA ASP A 55 -26.22 -1.03 4.74
C ASP A 55 -24.96 -0.21 5.06
N PRO A 56 -25.07 1.13 5.20
CA PRO A 56 -23.90 1.98 5.42
C PRO A 56 -23.11 1.63 6.69
N VAL A 57 -23.78 1.19 7.73
CA VAL A 57 -23.11 0.83 8.99
C VAL A 57 -22.26 -0.41 8.81
N ARG A 58 -22.79 -1.42 8.15
CA ARG A 58 -22.06 -2.66 7.87
C ARG A 58 -20.91 -2.42 6.91
N ILE A 59 -21.12 -1.61 5.87
CA ILE A 59 -20.08 -1.24 4.91
C ILE A 59 -18.92 -0.57 5.62
N GLN A 60 -19.19 0.39 6.48
CA GLN A 60 -18.16 1.10 7.22
C GLN A 60 -17.42 0.18 8.19
N TYR A 61 -18.13 -0.75 8.82
CA TYR A 61 -17.54 -1.74 9.70
C TYR A 61 -16.50 -2.60 8.96
N TYR A 62 -16.88 -3.15 7.81
CA TYR A 62 -15.97 -3.98 7.01
C TYR A 62 -14.80 -3.16 6.44
N ARG A 63 -15.06 -1.91 6.05
CA ARG A 63 -14.00 -1.04 5.56
C ARG A 63 -12.93 -0.83 6.64
N LYS A 64 -13.35 -0.61 7.85
CA LYS A 64 -12.47 -0.39 9.00
C LYS A 64 -11.64 -1.63 9.32
N ILE A 65 -12.29 -2.78 9.36
CA ILE A 65 -11.61 -4.06 9.60
C ILE A 65 -10.60 -4.34 8.50
N ALA A 66 -11.00 -4.15 7.26
CA ALA A 66 -10.13 -4.39 6.11
C ALA A 66 -8.88 -3.51 6.17
N GLY A 67 -9.02 -2.24 6.52
CA GLY A 67 -7.89 -1.34 6.69
C GLY A 67 -6.92 -1.83 7.77
N THR A 68 -7.45 -2.26 8.90
CA THR A 68 -6.63 -2.80 10.00
C THR A 68 -5.90 -4.07 9.57
N LYS A 69 -6.60 -4.96 8.88
CA LYS A 69 -6.00 -6.21 8.40
C LYS A 69 -4.90 -5.93 7.37
N LEU A 70 -5.16 -5.00 6.45
CA LEU A 70 -4.17 -4.65 5.44
C LEU A 70 -2.91 -4.08 6.08
N GLN A 71 -3.04 -3.21 7.07
CA GLN A 71 -1.88 -2.66 7.76
C GLN A 71 -1.06 -3.74 8.45
N LYS A 72 -1.71 -4.74 9.03
CA LYS A 72 -1.01 -5.89 9.62
C LYS A 72 -0.25 -6.69 8.57
N VAL A 73 -0.86 -6.92 7.41
CA VAL A 73 -0.20 -7.62 6.31
C VAL A 73 1.01 -6.84 5.83
N LEU A 74 0.88 -5.54 5.64
CA LEU A 74 1.99 -4.68 5.23
C LEU A 74 3.13 -4.72 6.24
N THR A 75 2.80 -4.65 7.53
CA THR A 75 3.81 -4.73 8.59
C THR A 75 4.60 -6.04 8.52
N ARG A 76 3.95 -7.10 8.11
CA ARG A 76 4.57 -8.43 8.03
C ARG A 76 5.48 -8.59 6.82
N TYR A 77 5.15 -7.96 5.69
CA TYR A 77 5.83 -8.21 4.42
C TYR A 77 6.65 -7.05 3.85
N LEU A 78 6.46 -5.85 4.34
CA LEU A 78 7.29 -4.73 3.91
C LEU A 78 8.59 -4.66 4.72
N ARG A 79 9.65 -4.21 4.05
CA ARG A 79 10.99 -4.16 4.61
C ARG A 79 11.30 -2.76 5.12
N MET A 80 12.34 -2.67 5.93
CA MET A 80 12.93 -1.37 6.24
C MET A 80 13.41 -0.72 4.93
N GLY A 81 13.05 0.53 4.73
CA GLY A 81 13.30 1.22 3.46
C GLY A 81 12.08 1.29 2.57
N ASP A 82 11.12 0.37 2.72
CA ASP A 82 9.85 0.49 2.02
C ASP A 82 9.02 1.59 2.67
N VAL A 83 8.17 2.24 1.88
CA VAL A 83 7.37 3.37 2.34
C VAL A 83 5.92 3.11 1.96
N ALA A 84 5.02 3.35 2.89
CA ALA A 84 3.59 3.21 2.61
C ALA A 84 2.81 4.39 3.18
N ALA A 85 1.69 4.67 2.56
CA ALA A 85 0.77 5.70 3.02
C ALA A 85 -0.66 5.31 2.69
N ARG A 86 -1.59 5.83 3.48
CA ARG A 86 -3.00 5.70 3.18
C ARG A 86 -3.43 6.91 2.36
N TYR A 87 -3.91 6.66 1.16
CA TYR A 87 -4.39 7.72 0.28
C TYR A 87 -5.85 8.08 0.57
N SER A 88 -6.69 7.07 0.80
CA SER A 88 -8.11 7.25 1.12
C SER A 88 -8.56 6.10 2.01
N ASP A 89 -9.83 6.08 2.38
CA ASP A 89 -10.37 4.99 3.21
C ASP A 89 -10.20 3.61 2.57
N GLU A 90 -10.10 3.55 1.27
CA GLU A 90 -10.03 2.29 0.54
C GLU A 90 -8.72 2.09 -0.22
N GLN A 91 -7.85 3.09 -0.26
CA GLN A 91 -6.63 2.99 -1.05
C GLN A 91 -5.37 3.24 -0.23
N TYR A 92 -4.40 2.37 -0.46
CA TYR A 92 -3.06 2.48 0.11
C TYR A 92 -2.05 2.49 -1.03
N ILE A 93 -0.96 3.19 -0.84
CA ILE A 93 0.12 3.27 -1.80
C ILE A 93 1.41 2.84 -1.13
N VAL A 94 2.20 2.03 -1.83
CA VAL A 94 3.44 1.48 -1.29
C VAL A 94 4.54 1.69 -2.31
N MET A 95 5.69 2.20 -1.86
CA MET A 95 6.86 2.32 -2.70
C MET A 95 7.91 1.32 -2.26
N LEU A 96 8.46 0.60 -3.25
CA LEU A 96 9.44 -0.46 -3.05
C LEU A 96 10.77 -0.04 -3.68
N PRO A 97 11.62 0.72 -2.96
CA PRO A 97 12.91 1.13 -3.50
C PRO A 97 13.79 -0.07 -3.84
N TYR A 98 14.55 0.06 -4.92
CA TYR A 98 15.47 -0.98 -5.39
C TYR A 98 14.78 -2.32 -5.68
N CYS A 99 13.52 -2.28 -6.08
CA CYS A 99 12.76 -3.48 -6.35
C CYS A 99 12.43 -3.55 -7.84
N ASP A 100 12.84 -4.62 -8.50
CA ASP A 100 12.51 -4.83 -9.90
C ASP A 100 11.05 -5.32 -10.06
N TYR A 101 10.60 -5.43 -11.29
CA TYR A 101 9.22 -5.80 -11.57
C TYR A 101 8.87 -7.17 -11.00
N GLU A 102 9.74 -8.16 -11.23
CA GLU A 102 9.48 -9.53 -10.75
C GLU A 102 9.37 -9.59 -9.22
N SER A 103 10.26 -8.88 -8.53
CA SER A 103 10.24 -8.82 -7.07
C SER A 103 8.97 -8.12 -6.58
N SER A 104 8.53 -7.07 -7.27
CA SER A 104 7.29 -6.38 -6.91
C SER A 104 6.08 -7.31 -7.05
N GLN A 105 6.06 -8.17 -8.06
CA GLN A 105 4.98 -9.14 -8.26
C GLN A 105 4.95 -10.19 -7.14
N LYS A 106 6.10 -10.59 -6.63
CA LYS A 106 6.17 -11.51 -5.49
C LYS A 106 5.61 -10.86 -4.23
N VAL A 107 5.92 -9.60 -4.01
CA VAL A 107 5.37 -8.85 -2.87
C VAL A 107 3.85 -8.77 -2.98
N ILE A 108 3.34 -8.44 -4.16
CA ILE A 108 1.89 -8.38 -4.40
C ILE A 108 1.22 -9.72 -4.05
N LYS A 109 1.77 -10.82 -4.55
CA LYS A 109 1.20 -12.14 -4.30
C LYS A 109 1.10 -12.45 -2.81
N ARG A 110 2.14 -12.12 -2.06
CA ARG A 110 2.15 -12.32 -0.60
C ARG A 110 1.10 -11.46 0.09
N ILE A 111 1.01 -10.20 -0.30
CA ILE A 111 0.04 -9.28 0.28
C ILE A 111 -1.39 -9.76 -0.01
N LEU A 112 -1.70 -10.07 -1.27
CA LEU A 112 -3.04 -10.49 -1.66
C LEU A 112 -3.44 -11.80 -0.98
N SER A 113 -2.54 -12.78 -0.99
CA SER A 113 -2.80 -14.09 -0.41
C SER A 113 -3.03 -14.00 1.10
N ASN A 114 -2.22 -13.24 1.80
CA ASN A 114 -2.34 -13.10 3.25
C ASN A 114 -3.52 -12.24 3.65
N PHE A 115 -3.83 -11.21 2.88
CA PHE A 115 -5.03 -10.42 3.14
C PHE A 115 -6.29 -11.26 3.00
N LYS A 116 -6.37 -12.06 1.93
CA LYS A 116 -7.51 -12.96 1.71
C LYS A 116 -7.67 -13.95 2.85
N LYS A 117 -6.56 -14.51 3.32
CA LYS A 117 -6.55 -15.45 4.43
C LYS A 117 -6.99 -14.79 5.74
N ASP A 118 -6.47 -13.58 6.02
CA ASP A 118 -6.77 -12.87 7.26
C ASP A 118 -8.19 -12.32 7.30
N MET A 119 -8.72 -11.87 6.16
CA MET A 119 -10.10 -11.40 6.06
C MET A 119 -11.09 -12.54 6.09
N ASP A 120 -10.78 -13.63 5.40
CA ASP A 120 -11.62 -14.83 5.31
C ASP A 120 -13.10 -14.47 5.07
N SER A 121 -13.35 -13.60 4.10
CA SER A 121 -14.70 -13.11 3.81
C SER A 121 -14.81 -12.75 2.33
N ASP A 122 -15.95 -13.10 1.73
CA ASP A 122 -16.29 -12.72 0.36
C ASP A 122 -16.84 -11.29 0.27
N LYS A 123 -17.02 -10.64 1.41
CA LYS A 123 -17.56 -9.28 1.46
C LYS A 123 -16.52 -8.22 1.17
N VAL A 124 -15.23 -8.58 1.23
CA VAL A 124 -14.12 -7.67 1.01
C VAL A 124 -13.08 -8.34 0.13
N THR A 125 -12.61 -7.64 -0.88
CA THR A 125 -11.48 -8.09 -1.72
C THR A 125 -10.44 -7.00 -1.78
N LEU A 126 -9.21 -7.40 -2.08
CA LEU A 126 -8.10 -6.47 -2.27
C LEU A 126 -7.61 -6.57 -3.70
N LYS A 127 -7.53 -5.42 -4.36
CA LYS A 127 -6.98 -5.30 -5.71
C LYS A 127 -5.62 -4.63 -5.61
N ALA A 128 -4.65 -5.12 -6.36
CA ALA A 128 -3.32 -4.53 -6.41
C ALA A 128 -2.93 -4.22 -7.84
N GLU A 129 -2.31 -3.07 -8.02
CA GLU A 129 -1.74 -2.65 -9.29
C GLU A 129 -0.29 -2.24 -9.07
N THR A 130 0.55 -2.47 -10.08
CA THR A 130 1.93 -2.04 -10.07
C THR A 130 2.08 -0.83 -10.98
N ARG A 131 2.82 0.17 -10.54
CA ARG A 131 3.22 1.29 -11.38
C ARG A 131 4.70 1.54 -11.26
N GLU A 132 5.30 1.90 -12.37
CA GLU A 132 6.70 2.32 -12.38
C GLU A 132 6.83 3.71 -11.78
N VAL A 133 7.83 3.88 -10.95
CA VAL A 133 8.18 5.20 -10.39
C VAL A 133 8.82 6.02 -11.51
N SER A 134 8.27 7.19 -11.81
CA SER A 134 8.71 7.99 -12.95
C SER A 134 8.45 9.46 -12.73
N VAL A 135 9.36 10.32 -13.23
CA VAL A 135 9.14 11.77 -13.24
C VAL A 135 8.01 12.17 -14.17
N ASN A 136 7.59 11.26 -15.06
CA ASN A 136 6.50 11.51 -16.00
C ASN A 136 5.13 11.26 -15.39
N TYR A 137 5.07 10.75 -14.17
CA TYR A 137 3.81 10.54 -13.47
C TYR A 137 3.82 11.29 -12.16
N GLU A 138 2.85 12.17 -11.98
CA GLU A 138 2.67 12.91 -10.74
C GLU A 138 1.55 12.30 -9.93
N LEU A 139 1.81 12.06 -8.65
CA LEU A 139 0.77 11.62 -7.74
C LEU A 139 -0.20 12.77 -7.46
N PRO A 140 -1.51 12.49 -7.35
CA PRO A 140 -2.50 13.51 -7.00
C PRO A 140 -2.13 14.25 -5.71
N GLN A 141 -2.52 15.51 -5.60
CA GLN A 141 -2.17 16.30 -4.42
C GLN A 141 -2.78 15.77 -3.14
N GLU A 142 -4.08 15.48 -3.17
CA GLU A 142 -4.79 14.99 -2.00
C GLU A 142 -5.99 14.15 -2.41
N SER A 143 -6.40 13.28 -1.50
CA SER A 143 -7.63 12.55 -1.68
C SER A 143 -8.82 13.46 -1.38
N ARG A 144 -9.71 13.64 -2.37
CA ARG A 144 -10.98 14.34 -2.21
C ARG A 144 -12.11 13.42 -2.63
N GLY A 145 -12.04 12.17 -2.18
CA GLY A 145 -12.95 11.15 -2.65
C GLY A 145 -12.56 10.58 -4.00
N GLY A 146 -11.42 11.00 -4.54
CA GLY A 146 -10.92 10.49 -5.82
C GLY A 146 -10.14 9.21 -5.68
N VAL A 147 -9.70 8.70 -6.83
CA VAL A 147 -8.96 7.46 -6.96
C VAL A 147 -7.61 7.76 -7.60
N ILE A 148 -6.58 7.12 -7.12
CA ILE A 148 -5.25 7.25 -7.74
C ILE A 148 -5.25 6.61 -9.12
#